data_0ff9875ab60ea82a2d1e68a9c5cd19f0
#
_entry.id   0ff9875ab60ea82a2d1e68a9c5cd19f0
#
_cell.length_a   1.000
_cell.length_b   1.000
_cell.length_c   1.000
_cell.angle_alpha   90.00
_cell.angle_beta   90.00
_cell.angle_gamma   90.00
#
_symmetry.space_group_name_H-M   'P 1'
#
loop_
_entity.id
_entity.type
_entity.pdbx_description
1 polymer ?
#
loop_
_entity_poly.entity_id
_entity_poly.type
_entity_poly.pdbx_seq_one_letter_code
_entity_poly.pdbx_strand_id
1 'polypeptide(L)'
;FGYMLPILAGFIAMSIADRPGLAVGFAGGVLAMNGTNFTDLAAGSTTGISGGFLAALLAGFAAGYIVQFLKKITEKLPASLNGIRPMLIYPLGGILIVGAMMCAVNPVMGMINTAMTDWLNALGGSSKVLLGAIVAGMMSVDMGGPVNKAAYVFGTAALASGNYEVMAAVM
;
A
#
# COMPACT_ATOMS: atom_id res chain seq x y z
N PHE A 1 -14.36 2.46 -0.94
CA PHE A 1 -13.16 2.31 -0.07
C PHE A 1 -12.18 1.24 -0.58
N GLY A 2 -12.60 0.20 -1.34
CA GLY A 2 -11.74 -0.90 -1.79
C GLY A 2 -10.47 -0.49 -2.56
N TYR A 3 -10.51 0.60 -3.31
CA TYR A 3 -9.34 1.06 -4.09
C TYR A 3 -8.61 2.27 -3.50
N MET A 4 -8.84 2.61 -2.25
CA MET A 4 -8.18 3.76 -1.60
C MET A 4 -6.64 3.63 -1.61
N LEU A 5 -6.11 2.45 -1.33
CA LEU A 5 -4.67 2.19 -1.32
C LEU A 5 -4.02 2.29 -2.72
N PRO A 6 -4.58 1.66 -3.78
CA PRO A 6 -4.11 1.86 -5.16
C PRO A 6 -4.15 3.31 -5.63
N ILE A 7 -5.20 4.03 -5.31
CA ILE A 7 -5.34 5.46 -5.67
C ILE A 7 -4.26 6.27 -4.98
N LEU A 8 -4.06 6.09 -3.68
CA LEU A 8 -3.02 6.76 -2.91
C LEU A 8 -1.63 6.52 -3.52
N ALA A 9 -1.27 5.24 -3.75
CA ALA A 9 0.01 4.88 -4.35
C ALA A 9 0.19 5.49 -5.75
N GLY A 10 -0.87 5.51 -6.56
CA GLY A 10 -0.87 6.13 -7.88
C GLY A 10 -0.59 7.62 -7.84
N PHE A 11 -1.26 8.36 -6.95
CA PHE A 11 -1.04 9.81 -6.82
C PHE A 11 0.33 10.16 -6.23
N ILE A 12 0.85 9.38 -5.29
CA ILE A 12 2.23 9.54 -4.80
C ILE A 12 3.22 9.35 -5.95
N ALA A 13 3.09 8.30 -6.74
CA ALA A 13 3.95 8.05 -7.89
C ALA A 13 3.81 9.15 -8.96
N MET A 14 2.60 9.65 -9.17
CA MET A 14 2.34 10.77 -10.09
C MET A 14 3.01 12.06 -9.62
N SER A 15 3.02 12.35 -8.33
CA SER A 15 3.70 13.55 -7.79
C SER A 15 5.21 13.53 -8.00
N ILE A 16 5.81 12.34 -8.12
CA ILE A 16 7.25 12.15 -8.32
C ILE A 16 7.63 12.07 -9.81
N ALA A 17 6.84 11.32 -10.59
CA ALA A 17 7.19 10.94 -11.96
C ALA A 17 6.16 11.36 -13.02
N ASP A 18 5.26 12.28 -12.69
CA ASP A 18 4.17 12.76 -13.55
C ASP A 18 3.21 11.62 -13.99
N ARG A 19 2.49 11.85 -15.09
CA ARG A 19 1.45 10.94 -15.61
C ARG A 19 1.87 9.47 -15.75
N PRO A 20 3.07 9.12 -16.25
CA PRO A 20 3.48 7.72 -16.32
C PRO A 20 3.57 7.02 -14.97
N GLY A 21 3.87 7.78 -13.89
CA GLY A 21 3.92 7.26 -12.53
C GLY A 21 2.57 6.76 -12.02
N LEU A 22 1.46 7.40 -12.44
CA LEU A 22 0.13 7.07 -11.97
C LEU A 22 -0.23 5.59 -12.18
N ALA A 23 -0.04 5.09 -13.40
CA ALA A 23 -0.38 3.71 -13.74
C ALA A 23 0.48 2.69 -12.98
N VAL A 24 1.78 2.99 -12.86
CA VAL A 24 2.75 2.13 -12.16
C VAL A 24 2.48 2.11 -10.66
N GLY A 25 2.22 3.27 -10.07
CA GLY A 25 1.88 3.39 -8.66
C GLY A 25 0.55 2.73 -8.32
N PHE A 26 -0.46 2.90 -9.18
CA PHE A 26 -1.75 2.23 -9.01
C PHE A 26 -1.59 0.70 -9.02
N ALA A 27 -0.85 0.14 -9.98
CA ALA A 27 -0.58 -1.30 -10.05
C ALA A 27 0.18 -1.80 -8.80
N GLY A 28 1.21 -1.06 -8.35
CA GLY A 28 1.92 -1.37 -7.11
C GLY A 28 1.01 -1.33 -5.88
N GLY A 29 0.09 -0.37 -5.81
CA GLY A 29 -0.91 -0.26 -4.75
C GLY A 29 -1.93 -1.41 -4.74
N VAL A 30 -2.32 -1.93 -5.91
CA VAL A 30 -3.16 -3.14 -6.01
C VAL A 30 -2.43 -4.36 -5.45
N LEU A 31 -1.15 -4.52 -5.77
CA LEU A 31 -0.34 -5.62 -5.23
C LEU A 31 -0.13 -5.50 -3.72
N ALA A 32 0.04 -4.28 -3.20
CA ALA A 32 0.10 -4.01 -1.76
C ALA A 32 -1.21 -4.36 -1.05
N MET A 33 -2.34 -3.99 -1.65
CA MET A 33 -3.67 -4.27 -1.14
C MET A 33 -3.96 -5.78 -1.09
N ASN A 34 -3.62 -6.50 -2.15
CA ASN A 34 -3.83 -7.94 -2.25
C ASN A 34 -2.79 -8.75 -1.44
N GLY A 35 -1.67 -8.15 -1.08
CA GLY A 35 -0.58 -8.84 -0.38
C GLY A 35 0.14 -9.90 -1.22
N THR A 36 0.01 -9.84 -2.54
CA THR A 36 0.55 -10.82 -3.48
C THR A 36 2.07 -10.97 -3.32
N ASN A 37 2.55 -12.18 -3.22
CA ASN A 37 3.97 -12.53 -3.16
C ASN A 37 4.36 -13.56 -4.23
N PHE A 38 5.63 -13.88 -4.36
CA PHE A 38 6.11 -14.84 -5.38
C PHE A 38 5.60 -16.26 -5.14
N THR A 39 5.41 -16.67 -3.89
CA THR A 39 4.91 -18.00 -3.55
C THR A 39 3.43 -18.15 -3.90
N ASP A 40 2.64 -17.13 -3.66
CA ASP A 40 1.22 -17.10 -4.03
C ASP A 40 1.06 -17.10 -5.55
N LEU A 41 1.88 -16.32 -6.26
CA LEU A 41 1.88 -16.29 -7.72
C LEU A 41 2.24 -17.67 -8.32
N ALA A 42 3.23 -18.35 -7.76
CA ALA A 42 3.61 -19.69 -8.18
C ALA A 42 2.51 -20.72 -7.90
N ALA A 43 1.71 -20.52 -6.86
CA ALA A 43 0.55 -21.35 -6.53
C ALA A 43 -0.71 -20.98 -7.34
N GLY A 44 -0.63 -19.99 -8.24
CA GLY A 44 -1.77 -19.51 -9.03
C GLY A 44 -2.75 -18.63 -8.24
N SER A 45 -2.37 -18.17 -7.04
CA SER A 45 -3.15 -17.25 -6.21
C SER A 45 -2.65 -15.82 -6.42
N THR A 46 -3.57 -14.87 -6.41
CA THR A 46 -3.25 -13.43 -6.46
C THR A 46 -3.46 -12.72 -5.13
N THR A 47 -3.92 -13.46 -4.11
CA THR A 47 -4.26 -12.91 -2.79
C THR A 47 -3.38 -13.53 -1.71
N GLY A 48 -2.74 -12.67 -0.94
CA GLY A 48 -1.93 -13.00 0.23
C GLY A 48 -2.33 -12.16 1.44
N ILE A 49 -1.40 -11.96 2.36
CA ILE A 49 -1.60 -11.11 3.53
C ILE A 49 -1.39 -9.65 3.12
N SER A 50 -2.45 -8.84 3.16
CA SER A 50 -2.37 -7.42 2.81
C SER A 50 -1.30 -6.70 3.61
N GLY A 51 -0.42 -5.97 2.92
CA GLY A 51 0.56 -5.09 3.55
C GLY A 51 -0.01 -3.77 4.06
N GLY A 52 -1.31 -3.55 3.83
CA GLY A 52 -2.04 -2.39 4.31
C GLY A 52 -1.52 -1.05 3.75
N PHE A 53 -1.73 0.00 4.53
CA PHE A 53 -1.40 1.37 4.15
C PHE A 53 0.13 1.57 3.97
N LEU A 54 0.95 0.95 4.82
CA LEU A 54 2.40 1.08 4.77
C LEU A 54 2.97 0.53 3.45
N ALA A 55 2.49 -0.63 3.01
CA ALA A 55 2.89 -1.22 1.74
C ALA A 55 2.46 -0.35 0.56
N ALA A 56 1.27 0.27 0.61
CA ALA A 56 0.79 1.17 -0.43
C ALA A 56 1.63 2.46 -0.52
N LEU A 57 2.04 3.04 0.61
CA LEU A 57 2.98 4.17 0.64
C LEU A 57 4.30 3.80 -0.03
N LEU A 58 4.88 2.68 0.38
CA LEU A 58 6.14 2.20 -0.17
C LEU A 58 6.03 1.93 -1.67
N ALA A 59 4.93 1.31 -2.11
CA ALA A 59 4.65 1.08 -3.53
C ALA A 59 4.58 2.39 -4.32
N GLY A 60 3.93 3.43 -3.79
CA GLY A 60 3.80 4.73 -4.43
C GLY A 60 5.15 5.43 -4.60
N PHE A 61 5.96 5.51 -3.54
CA PHE A 61 7.30 6.10 -3.61
C PHE A 61 8.21 5.33 -4.57
N ALA A 62 8.27 4.00 -4.42
CA ALA A 62 9.09 3.16 -5.27
C ALA A 62 8.69 3.27 -6.75
N ALA A 63 7.40 3.25 -7.04
CA ALA A 63 6.89 3.42 -8.40
C ALA A 63 7.34 4.77 -9.01
N GLY A 64 7.25 5.85 -8.25
CA GLY A 64 7.69 7.17 -8.68
C GLY A 64 9.18 7.18 -9.04
N TYR A 65 10.04 6.69 -8.14
CA TYR A 65 11.48 6.66 -8.39
C TYR A 65 11.88 5.69 -9.50
N ILE A 66 11.22 4.52 -9.62
CA ILE A 66 11.47 3.56 -10.70
C ILE A 66 11.12 4.19 -12.06
N VAL A 67 10.00 4.89 -12.17
CA VAL A 67 9.63 5.57 -13.42
C VAL A 67 10.60 6.71 -13.74
N GLN A 68 11.06 7.49 -12.75
CA GLN A 68 12.11 8.47 -12.96
C GLN A 68 13.42 7.84 -13.48
N PHE A 69 13.81 6.72 -12.90
CA PHE A 69 14.97 5.97 -13.33
C PHE A 69 14.82 5.45 -14.77
N LEU A 70 13.64 4.92 -15.13
CA LEU A 70 13.32 4.52 -16.49
C LEU A 70 13.38 5.70 -17.47
N LYS A 71 12.85 6.87 -17.09
CA LYS A 71 12.96 8.11 -17.89
C LYS A 71 14.42 8.40 -18.19
N LYS A 72 15.29 8.41 -17.17
CA LYS A 72 16.71 8.74 -17.29
C LYS A 72 17.47 7.75 -18.19
N ILE A 73 17.19 6.47 -18.09
CA ILE A 73 17.83 5.46 -18.96
C ILE A 73 17.38 5.60 -20.41
N THR A 74 16.11 5.88 -20.63
CA THR A 74 15.52 5.96 -21.96
C THR A 74 15.81 7.29 -22.68
N GLU A 75 16.36 8.30 -22.01
CA GLU A 75 16.80 9.56 -22.63
C GLU A 75 17.83 9.33 -23.76
N LYS A 76 18.65 8.29 -23.64
CA LYS A 76 19.68 7.94 -24.61
C LYS A 76 19.16 7.21 -25.86
N LEU A 77 17.87 6.86 -25.90
CA LEU A 77 17.27 6.17 -27.03
C LEU A 77 17.05 7.11 -28.23
N PRO A 78 17.09 6.61 -29.48
CA PRO A 78 16.85 7.40 -30.67
C PRO A 78 15.53 8.15 -30.67
N ALA A 79 15.48 9.30 -31.35
CA ALA A 79 14.29 10.16 -31.42
C ALA A 79 13.06 9.44 -32.04
N SER A 80 13.27 8.45 -32.89
CA SER A 80 12.21 7.63 -33.50
C SER A 80 11.37 6.85 -32.46
N LEU A 81 11.89 6.63 -31.25
CA LEU A 81 11.21 5.91 -30.18
C LEU A 81 10.53 6.83 -29.15
N ASN A 82 10.60 8.13 -29.33
CA ASN A 82 10.06 9.10 -28.38
C ASN A 82 8.55 8.93 -28.11
N GLY A 83 7.78 8.52 -29.10
CA GLY A 83 6.33 8.26 -28.93
C GLY A 83 6.02 6.99 -28.15
N ILE A 84 6.90 5.97 -28.25
CA ILE A 84 6.70 4.65 -27.62
C ILE A 84 7.10 4.68 -26.13
N ARG A 85 8.03 5.54 -25.74
CA ARG A 85 8.52 5.63 -24.35
C ARG A 85 7.40 5.82 -23.33
N PRO A 86 6.55 6.86 -23.41
CA PRO A 86 5.53 7.12 -22.41
C PRO A 86 4.35 6.14 -22.50
N MET A 87 4.08 5.58 -23.67
CA MET A 87 2.94 4.69 -23.87
C MET A 87 3.22 3.23 -23.47
N LEU A 88 4.45 2.76 -23.72
CA LEU A 88 4.78 1.35 -23.55
C LEU A 88 5.90 1.13 -22.51
N ILE A 89 7.05 1.83 -22.67
CA ILE A 89 8.23 1.53 -21.86
C ILE A 89 8.02 1.90 -20.39
N TYR A 90 7.48 3.08 -20.09
CA TYR A 90 7.30 3.50 -18.71
C TYR A 90 6.22 2.71 -17.98
N PRO A 91 5.00 2.52 -18.53
CA PRO A 91 3.99 1.73 -17.82
C PRO A 91 4.38 0.26 -17.72
N LEU A 92 4.76 -0.37 -18.84
CA LEU A 92 5.04 -1.81 -18.86
C LEU A 92 6.29 -2.15 -18.03
N GLY A 93 7.40 -1.47 -18.30
CA GLY A 93 8.64 -1.66 -17.54
C GLY A 93 8.48 -1.28 -16.08
N GLY A 94 7.78 -0.19 -15.79
CA GLY A 94 7.51 0.25 -14.44
C GLY A 94 6.65 -0.75 -13.66
N ILE A 95 5.56 -1.25 -14.24
CA ILE A 95 4.68 -2.25 -13.60
C ILE A 95 5.44 -3.55 -13.33
N LEU A 96 6.26 -4.02 -14.26
CA LEU A 96 7.05 -5.24 -14.07
C LEU A 96 8.05 -5.09 -12.91
N ILE A 97 8.79 -3.99 -12.87
CA ILE A 97 9.79 -3.76 -11.84
C ILE A 97 9.13 -3.55 -10.48
N VAL A 98 8.09 -2.69 -10.40
CA VAL A 98 7.34 -2.47 -9.15
C VAL A 98 6.64 -3.74 -8.70
N GLY A 99 6.09 -4.51 -9.64
CA GLY A 99 5.44 -5.79 -9.37
C GLY A 99 6.40 -6.77 -8.71
N ALA A 100 7.57 -6.97 -9.31
CA ALA A 100 8.60 -7.85 -8.75
C ALA A 100 9.06 -7.37 -7.35
N MET A 101 9.28 -6.06 -7.19
CA MET A 101 9.66 -5.48 -5.92
C MET A 101 8.57 -5.68 -4.86
N MET A 102 7.29 -5.42 -5.20
CA MET A 102 6.19 -5.58 -4.25
C MET A 102 5.98 -7.04 -3.86
N CYS A 103 6.14 -8.01 -4.78
CA CYS A 103 6.10 -9.43 -4.43
C CYS A 103 7.18 -9.85 -3.43
N ALA A 104 8.35 -9.20 -3.45
CA ALA A 104 9.41 -9.43 -2.48
C ALA A 104 9.15 -8.74 -1.12
N VAL A 105 8.53 -7.57 -1.13
CA VAL A 105 8.32 -6.72 0.06
C VAL A 105 7.03 -7.04 0.80
N ASN A 106 5.98 -7.47 0.09
CA ASN A 106 4.67 -7.75 0.68
C ASN A 106 4.70 -8.72 1.86
N PRO A 107 5.48 -9.82 1.87
CA PRO A 107 5.55 -10.71 3.04
C PRO A 107 5.97 -9.98 4.31
N VAL A 108 6.97 -9.09 4.20
CA VAL A 108 7.47 -8.31 5.34
C VAL A 108 6.42 -7.30 5.80
N MET A 109 5.81 -6.58 4.87
CA MET A 109 4.76 -5.61 5.18
C MET A 109 3.51 -6.28 5.75
N GLY A 110 3.15 -7.46 5.24
CA GLY A 110 2.06 -8.27 5.77
C GLY A 110 2.31 -8.71 7.21
N MET A 111 3.52 -9.17 7.53
CA MET A 111 3.90 -9.52 8.90
C MET A 111 3.79 -8.31 9.85
N ILE A 112 4.26 -7.15 9.45
CA ILE A 112 4.16 -5.92 10.25
C ILE A 112 2.68 -5.56 10.48
N ASN A 113 1.87 -5.59 9.43
CA ASN A 113 0.44 -5.28 9.51
C ASN A 113 -0.31 -6.28 10.41
N THR A 114 0.00 -7.57 10.30
CA THR A 114 -0.57 -8.62 11.16
C THR A 114 -0.14 -8.44 12.60
N ALA A 115 1.16 -8.22 12.88
CA ALA A 115 1.67 -8.01 14.23
C ALA A 115 1.00 -6.82 14.92
N MET A 116 0.76 -5.72 14.18
CA MET A 116 0.06 -4.56 14.70
C MET A 116 -1.41 -4.88 15.02
N THR A 117 -2.07 -5.62 14.16
CA THR A 117 -3.46 -6.06 14.38
C THR A 117 -3.55 -7.01 15.57
N ASP A 118 -2.64 -7.97 15.68
CA ASP A 118 -2.60 -8.94 16.80
C ASP A 118 -2.32 -8.24 18.13
N TRP A 119 -1.42 -7.26 18.13
CA TRP A 119 -1.16 -6.44 19.31
C TRP A 119 -2.40 -5.66 19.76
N LEU A 120 -3.13 -5.04 18.83
CA LEU A 120 -4.38 -4.34 19.13
C LEU A 120 -5.47 -5.31 19.63
N ASN A 121 -5.58 -6.49 19.04
CA ASN A 121 -6.51 -7.53 19.49
C ASN A 121 -6.19 -8.04 20.90
N ALA A 122 -4.90 -8.21 21.23
CA ALA A 122 -4.47 -8.63 22.56
C ALA A 122 -4.85 -7.61 23.64
N LEU A 123 -4.79 -6.32 23.32
CA LEU A 123 -5.23 -5.24 24.22
C LEU A 123 -6.75 -5.28 24.46
N GLY A 124 -7.53 -5.67 23.46
CA GLY A 124 -9.00 -5.73 23.55
C GLY A 124 -9.52 -6.76 24.58
N GLY A 125 -8.74 -7.81 24.87
CA GLY A 125 -9.07 -8.82 25.87
C GLY A 125 -8.84 -8.38 27.33
N SER A 126 -7.95 -7.41 27.57
CA SER A 126 -7.53 -7.03 28.93
C SER A 126 -8.23 -5.79 29.48
N SER A 127 -8.49 -4.77 28.66
CA SER A 127 -9.20 -3.57 29.05
C SER A 127 -9.69 -2.79 27.83
N LYS A 128 -11.00 -2.73 27.67
CA LYS A 128 -11.65 -1.97 26.59
C LYS A 128 -11.36 -0.47 26.67
N VAL A 129 -11.21 0.06 27.88
CA VAL A 129 -10.88 1.47 28.12
C VAL A 129 -9.46 1.78 27.65
N LEU A 130 -8.50 0.89 27.95
CA LEU A 130 -7.11 1.05 27.53
C LEU A 130 -7.00 0.94 26.00
N LEU A 131 -7.68 -0.03 25.39
CA LEU A 131 -7.73 -0.15 23.95
C LEU A 131 -8.30 1.10 23.29
N GLY A 132 -9.43 1.61 23.81
CA GLY A 132 -10.06 2.83 23.32
C GLY A 132 -9.11 4.03 23.40
N ALA A 133 -8.41 4.21 24.53
CA ALA A 133 -7.44 5.28 24.72
C ALA A 133 -6.26 5.19 23.75
N ILE A 134 -5.73 3.97 23.49
CA ILE A 134 -4.63 3.75 22.56
C ILE A 134 -5.08 4.03 21.12
N VAL A 135 -6.23 3.50 20.71
CA VAL A 135 -6.74 3.68 19.35
C VAL A 135 -7.09 5.14 19.08
N ALA A 136 -7.73 5.84 20.03
CA ALA A 136 -7.98 7.28 19.94
C ALA A 136 -6.67 8.08 19.92
N GLY A 137 -5.66 7.67 20.70
CA GLY A 137 -4.32 8.24 20.65
C GLY A 137 -3.66 8.07 19.29
N MET A 138 -3.74 6.88 18.69
CA MET A 138 -3.24 6.62 17.33
C MET A 138 -3.90 7.52 16.28
N MET A 139 -5.18 7.83 16.44
CA MET A 139 -5.91 8.75 15.56
C MET A 139 -5.38 10.19 15.65
N SER A 140 -4.96 10.62 16.83
CA SER A 140 -4.52 12.00 17.08
C SER A 140 -3.02 12.23 16.84
N VAL A 141 -2.17 11.20 16.95
CA VAL A 141 -0.72 11.31 16.80
C VAL A 141 -0.31 11.68 15.38
N ASP A 142 -1.06 11.21 14.40
CA ASP A 142 -0.67 11.25 13.00
C ASP A 142 -1.93 11.50 12.15
N MET A 143 -2.39 12.75 12.10
CA MET A 143 -3.61 13.13 11.37
C MET A 143 -3.51 12.81 9.85
N GLY A 144 -3.97 11.61 9.48
CA GLY A 144 -4.02 11.14 8.09
C GLY A 144 -2.85 10.28 7.64
N GLY A 145 -1.85 9.99 8.49
CA GLY A 145 -0.73 9.14 8.20
C GLY A 145 -0.95 7.63 8.49
N PRO A 146 0.13 6.84 8.53
CA PRO A 146 0.03 5.38 8.63
C PRO A 146 -0.56 4.89 9.96
N VAL A 147 -0.27 5.56 11.07
CA VAL A 147 -0.76 5.18 12.41
C VAL A 147 -2.27 5.39 12.52
N ASN A 148 -2.75 6.55 12.05
CA ASN A 148 -4.17 6.85 11.95
C ASN A 148 -4.91 5.82 11.06
N LYS A 149 -4.35 5.49 9.90
CA LYS A 149 -4.98 4.52 8.99
C LYS A 149 -5.00 3.11 9.55
N ALA A 150 -3.99 2.71 10.30
CA ALA A 150 -3.99 1.42 11.00
C ALA A 150 -5.12 1.35 12.04
N ALA A 151 -5.28 2.38 12.86
CA ALA A 151 -6.36 2.48 13.83
C ALA A 151 -7.74 2.44 13.14
N TYR A 152 -7.90 3.17 12.03
CA TYR A 152 -9.15 3.19 11.27
C TYR A 152 -9.48 1.82 10.64
N VAL A 153 -8.50 1.15 10.02
CA VAL A 153 -8.68 -0.19 9.45
C VAL A 153 -9.02 -1.20 10.54
N PHE A 154 -8.34 -1.12 11.69
CA PHE A 154 -8.67 -1.96 12.85
C PHE A 154 -10.10 -1.72 13.34
N GLY A 155 -10.52 -0.45 13.49
CA GLY A 155 -11.89 -0.11 13.89
C GLY A 155 -12.95 -0.62 12.92
N THR A 156 -12.71 -0.51 11.61
CA THR A 156 -13.64 -1.04 10.59
C THR A 156 -13.70 -2.57 10.59
N ALA A 157 -12.59 -3.25 10.84
CA ALA A 157 -12.57 -4.70 10.99
C ALA A 157 -13.32 -5.15 12.28
N ALA A 158 -13.11 -4.44 13.38
CA ALA A 158 -13.84 -4.66 14.64
C ALA A 158 -15.34 -4.44 14.46
N LEU A 159 -15.76 -3.44 13.70
CA LEU A 159 -17.15 -3.18 13.34
C LEU A 159 -17.76 -4.38 12.58
N ALA A 160 -17.04 -4.94 11.62
CA ALA A 160 -17.49 -6.10 10.85
C ALA A 160 -17.66 -7.36 11.70
N SER A 161 -16.90 -7.47 12.81
CA SER A 161 -17.03 -8.55 13.81
C SER A 161 -18.04 -8.25 14.94
N GLY A 162 -18.77 -7.12 14.85
CA GLY A 162 -19.79 -6.74 15.82
C GLY A 162 -19.27 -6.00 17.07
N ASN A 163 -18.00 -5.61 17.07
CA ASN A 163 -17.39 -4.85 18.18
C ASN A 163 -17.48 -3.34 17.90
N TYR A 164 -18.62 -2.74 18.28
CA TYR A 164 -18.92 -1.33 18.02
C TYR A 164 -18.11 -0.35 18.89
N GLU A 165 -17.63 -0.80 20.04
CA GLU A 165 -16.93 0.04 21.03
C GLU A 165 -15.59 0.56 20.49
N VAL A 166 -14.88 -0.30 19.76
CA VAL A 166 -13.60 0.09 19.13
C VAL A 166 -13.80 1.16 18.06
N MET A 167 -14.83 0.99 17.22
CA MET A 167 -15.12 1.98 16.18
C MET A 167 -15.57 3.32 16.79
N ALA A 168 -16.30 3.30 17.89
CA ALA A 168 -16.67 4.52 18.61
C ALA A 168 -15.46 5.27 19.17
N ALA A 169 -14.39 4.56 19.54
CA ALA A 169 -13.13 5.17 19.99
C ALA A 169 -12.28 5.74 18.84
N VAL A 170 -12.46 5.23 17.61
CA VAL A 170 -11.79 5.69 16.38
C VAL A 170 -12.41 7.00 15.86
N MET A 171 -13.69 7.21 16.08
CA MET A 171 -14.47 8.37 15.60
C MET A 171 -14.39 9.56 16.55
#